data_a4e166d0a1908f2731e627c79a30ffcc
#
_entry.id   a4e166d0a1908f2731e627c79a30ffcc
#
_cell.length_a   1.000
_cell.length_b   1.000
_cell.length_c   1.000
_cell.angle_alpha   90.00
_cell.angle_beta   90.00
_cell.angle_gamma   90.00
#
_symmetry.space_group_name_H-M   'P 1'
#
loop_
_entity.id
_entity.type
_entity.pdbx_description
1 polymer ?
#
loop_
_entity_poly.entity_id
_entity_poly.type
_entity_poly.pdbx_seq_one_letter_code
_entity_poly.pdbx_strand_id
1 'polypeptide(L)'
;MKRILAIAVTLVFSLTAAFPAAAARPELEIGGERAVAAAAAAEAGPAVSAPSVVLMEASTGQVIYEKDADTQRSPASITKIMTLILIFDALESGKISMEDEVVTSAYAKSMGGSQVFLEEGEKQTVETLIKCIIIASGNDASVTMAEYIGGTEQEFVR
;
A
#
# COMPACT_ATOMS: atom_id res chain seq x y z
N MET A 1 -14.39 7.03 -24.02
CA MET A 1 -13.08 6.74 -23.42
C MET A 1 -12.93 5.27 -22.98
N LYS A 2 -13.53 4.30 -23.73
CA LYS A 2 -13.53 2.85 -23.37
C LYS A 2 -12.55 2.00 -24.22
N ARG A 3 -11.51 2.59 -24.81
CA ARG A 3 -10.63 1.88 -25.78
C ARG A 3 -9.14 1.81 -25.43
N ILE A 4 -8.71 2.27 -24.25
CA ILE A 4 -7.27 2.28 -23.87
C ILE A 4 -6.91 1.15 -22.88
N LEU A 5 -7.87 0.51 -22.22
CA LEU A 5 -7.60 -0.55 -21.24
C LEU A 5 -7.55 -1.99 -21.82
N ALA A 6 -7.84 -2.17 -23.10
CA ALA A 6 -7.91 -3.49 -23.74
C ALA A 6 -6.60 -3.97 -24.38
N ILE A 7 -5.51 -3.17 -24.37
CA ILE A 7 -4.26 -3.52 -25.09
C ILE A 7 -3.13 -4.01 -24.15
N ALA A 8 -3.28 -3.88 -22.84
CA ALA A 8 -2.20 -4.24 -21.89
C ALA A 8 -2.24 -5.71 -21.38
N VAL A 9 -3.26 -6.50 -21.71
CA VAL A 9 -3.42 -7.87 -21.15
C VAL A 9 -3.08 -8.99 -22.14
N THR A 10 -2.79 -8.71 -23.41
CA THR A 10 -2.65 -9.76 -24.43
C THR A 10 -1.21 -10.07 -24.87
N LEU A 11 -0.18 -9.60 -24.16
CA LEU A 11 1.22 -9.81 -24.57
C LEU A 11 2.10 -10.56 -23.56
N VAL A 12 1.56 -11.47 -22.76
CA VAL A 12 2.33 -12.28 -21.80
C VAL A 12 2.10 -13.80 -21.99
N PHE A 13 1.73 -14.28 -23.15
CA PHE A 13 1.75 -15.73 -23.42
C PHE A 13 2.28 -16.01 -24.81
N SER A 14 3.57 -16.24 -24.91
CA SER A 14 4.25 -17.23 -25.76
C SER A 14 5.72 -16.88 -25.95
N LEU A 15 6.59 -17.35 -25.05
CA LEU A 15 7.98 -17.66 -25.40
C LEU A 15 8.47 -18.82 -24.52
N THR A 16 8.07 -20.06 -24.85
CA THR A 16 8.76 -21.27 -24.41
C THR A 16 10.00 -21.44 -25.26
N ALA A 17 11.12 -20.90 -24.83
CA ALA A 17 12.44 -21.26 -25.39
C ALA A 17 13.04 -22.37 -24.54
N ALA A 18 13.16 -23.55 -25.14
CA ALA A 18 13.90 -24.69 -24.61
C ALA A 18 15.38 -24.31 -24.44
N PHE A 19 15.89 -24.41 -23.22
CA PHE A 19 17.32 -24.35 -22.96
C PHE A 19 17.92 -25.77 -23.05
N PRO A 20 19.01 -25.95 -23.78
CA PRO A 20 19.74 -27.24 -23.77
C PRO A 20 20.48 -27.40 -22.44
N ALA A 21 20.45 -28.64 -21.96
CA ALA A 21 21.13 -29.08 -20.75
C ALA A 21 22.67 -29.09 -20.92
N ALA A 22 23.33 -28.81 -19.80
CA ALA A 22 24.66 -29.25 -19.42
C ALA A 22 25.90 -28.75 -20.21
N ALA A 23 26.53 -27.74 -19.63
CA ALA A 23 27.99 -27.65 -19.67
C ALA A 23 28.47 -27.66 -18.21
N ALA A 24 29.26 -28.68 -17.85
CA ALA A 24 29.91 -28.82 -16.56
C ALA A 24 30.77 -27.58 -16.27
N ARG A 25 30.54 -26.93 -15.15
CA ARG A 25 31.39 -25.84 -14.65
C ARG A 25 32.57 -26.46 -13.92
N PRO A 26 33.81 -26.02 -14.16
CA PRO A 26 34.94 -26.44 -13.34
C PRO A 26 34.72 -25.89 -11.91
N GLU A 27 34.86 -26.77 -10.94
CA GLU A 27 34.91 -26.40 -9.53
C GLU A 27 36.16 -25.53 -9.32
N LEU A 28 35.89 -24.21 -9.08
CA LEU A 28 36.92 -23.32 -8.58
C LEU A 28 36.78 -23.31 -7.05
N GLU A 29 37.60 -24.10 -6.37
CA GLU A 29 37.78 -24.00 -4.92
C GLU A 29 38.40 -22.63 -4.60
N ILE A 30 37.55 -21.63 -4.30
CA ILE A 30 38.00 -20.38 -3.72
C ILE A 30 37.39 -20.24 -2.31
N GLY A 31 38.21 -20.63 -1.34
CA GLY A 31 38.26 -20.10 0.03
C GLY A 31 36.97 -20.19 0.83
N GLY A 32 36.81 -21.28 1.59
CA GLY A 32 35.69 -21.41 2.56
C GLY A 32 35.53 -20.28 3.57
N GLU A 33 36.55 -19.44 3.79
CA GLU A 33 36.49 -18.30 4.71
C GLU A 33 35.64 -17.13 4.18
N ARG A 34 35.58 -16.90 2.86
CA ARG A 34 34.76 -15.86 2.27
C ARG A 34 33.26 -16.19 2.24
N ALA A 35 32.94 -17.46 2.08
CA ALA A 35 31.55 -17.93 2.10
C ALA A 35 30.95 -17.84 3.51
N VAL A 36 31.73 -18.20 4.55
CA VAL A 36 31.32 -18.11 5.95
C VAL A 36 31.17 -16.65 6.41
N ALA A 37 32.05 -15.74 5.97
CA ALA A 37 31.96 -14.32 6.26
C ALA A 37 30.77 -13.66 5.54
N ALA A 38 30.44 -14.09 4.32
CA ALA A 38 29.26 -13.61 3.60
C ALA A 38 27.96 -14.12 4.22
N ALA A 39 27.91 -15.35 4.71
CA ALA A 39 26.77 -15.90 5.44
C ALA A 39 26.57 -15.23 6.79
N ALA A 40 27.67 -14.98 7.56
CA ALA A 40 27.61 -14.25 8.84
C ALA A 40 27.20 -12.78 8.67
N ALA A 41 27.58 -12.14 7.55
CA ALA A 41 27.13 -10.77 7.21
C ALA A 41 25.65 -10.73 6.80
N ALA A 42 25.12 -11.82 6.22
CA ALA A 42 23.70 -11.94 5.90
C ALA A 42 22.84 -12.14 7.15
N GLU A 43 23.36 -12.75 8.23
CA GLU A 43 22.67 -12.87 9.51
C GLU A 43 22.62 -11.55 10.29
N ALA A 44 23.56 -10.61 10.03
CA ALA A 44 23.61 -9.33 10.76
C ALA A 44 22.56 -8.32 10.28
N GLY A 45 22.00 -8.48 9.08
CA GLY A 45 21.01 -7.57 8.50
C GLY A 45 21.38 -6.08 8.56
N PRO A 46 20.61 -5.19 7.97
CA PRO A 46 20.86 -3.76 8.07
C PRO A 46 20.61 -3.27 9.50
N ALA A 47 21.48 -2.37 10.01
CA ALA A 47 21.31 -1.74 11.30
C ALA A 47 20.15 -0.73 11.23
N VAL A 48 18.94 -1.14 11.64
CA VAL A 48 17.76 -0.29 11.66
C VAL A 48 17.22 -0.14 13.09
N SER A 49 16.84 1.09 13.44
CA SER A 49 16.24 1.42 14.75
C SER A 49 14.76 1.05 14.84
N ALA A 50 14.08 0.81 13.70
CA ALA A 50 12.67 0.42 13.69
C ALA A 50 12.47 -0.88 14.49
N PRO A 51 11.39 -0.99 15.28
CA PRO A 51 11.10 -2.19 16.06
C PRO A 51 10.69 -3.39 15.20
N SER A 52 10.07 -3.16 14.03
CA SER A 52 9.75 -4.20 13.05
C SER A 52 10.18 -3.75 11.66
N VAL A 53 10.72 -4.68 10.89
CA VAL A 53 11.23 -4.40 9.54
C VAL A 53 10.96 -5.58 8.62
N VAL A 54 10.54 -5.31 7.40
CA VAL A 54 10.54 -6.25 6.28
C VAL A 54 11.20 -5.57 5.09
N LEU A 55 12.21 -6.21 4.51
CA LEU A 55 12.80 -5.83 3.23
C LEU A 55 12.47 -6.91 2.21
N MET A 56 11.81 -6.52 1.14
CA MET A 56 11.29 -7.43 0.13
C MET A 56 11.73 -6.99 -1.26
N GLU A 57 12.06 -7.94 -2.12
CA GLU A 57 12.27 -7.68 -3.54
C GLU A 57 10.91 -7.45 -4.21
N ALA A 58 10.75 -6.30 -4.90
CA ALA A 58 9.45 -5.81 -5.34
C ALA A 58 8.80 -6.64 -6.46
N SER A 59 9.59 -7.26 -7.34
CA SER A 59 9.06 -8.00 -8.48
C SER A 59 8.66 -9.44 -8.15
N THR A 60 9.33 -10.06 -7.17
CA THR A 60 9.13 -11.46 -6.80
C THR A 60 8.39 -11.66 -5.48
N GLY A 61 8.35 -10.62 -4.63
CA GLY A 61 7.86 -10.73 -3.27
C GLY A 61 8.80 -11.50 -2.32
N GLN A 62 10.03 -11.80 -2.76
CA GLN A 62 11.00 -12.52 -1.91
C GLN A 62 11.44 -11.64 -0.75
N VAL A 63 11.27 -12.13 0.48
CA VAL A 63 11.79 -11.47 1.69
C VAL A 63 13.32 -11.63 1.72
N ILE A 64 14.03 -10.50 1.78
CA ILE A 64 15.49 -10.42 1.83
C ILE A 64 15.97 -10.32 3.28
N TYR A 65 15.22 -9.60 4.11
CA TYR A 65 15.51 -9.39 5.53
C TYR A 65 14.22 -9.11 6.29
N GLU A 66 14.13 -9.65 7.49
CA GLU A 66 13.02 -9.40 8.40
C GLU A 66 13.47 -9.28 9.86
N LYS A 67 12.75 -8.48 10.63
CA LYS A 67 12.92 -8.30 12.05
C LYS A 67 11.56 -8.08 12.68
N ASP A 68 11.14 -8.94 13.63
CA ASP A 68 9.82 -8.86 14.26
C ASP A 68 8.67 -8.62 13.26
N ALA A 69 8.71 -9.30 12.10
CA ALA A 69 7.82 -9.05 10.96
C ALA A 69 6.35 -9.38 11.30
N ASP A 70 6.13 -10.42 12.11
CA ASP A 70 4.80 -10.92 12.49
C ASP A 70 4.24 -10.29 13.77
N THR A 71 5.01 -9.42 14.43
CA THR A 71 4.52 -8.74 15.64
C THR A 71 3.43 -7.73 15.27
N GLN A 72 2.21 -7.94 15.77
CA GLN A 72 1.09 -7.04 15.54
C GLN A 72 1.39 -5.66 16.12
N ARG A 73 1.33 -4.64 15.25
CA ARG A 73 1.58 -3.24 15.59
C ARG A 73 0.50 -2.34 14.99
N SER A 74 0.29 -1.19 15.64
CA SER A 74 -0.57 -0.16 15.05
C SER A 74 0.13 0.44 13.81
N PRO A 75 -0.50 0.39 12.63
CA PRO A 75 0.10 0.89 11.40
C PRO A 75 0.01 2.42 11.25
N ALA A 76 -0.61 3.11 12.23
CA ALA A 76 -0.88 4.55 12.18
C ALA A 76 -1.52 4.94 10.82
N SER A 77 -1.03 6.00 10.16
CA SER A 77 -1.61 6.50 8.90
C SER A 77 -1.49 5.56 7.71
N ILE A 78 -0.73 4.46 7.79
CA ILE A 78 -0.73 3.42 6.76
C ILE A 78 -2.13 2.80 6.60
N THR A 79 -2.96 2.83 7.64
CA THR A 79 -4.38 2.45 7.59
C THR A 79 -5.14 3.14 6.46
N LYS A 80 -4.77 4.39 6.10
CA LYS A 80 -5.42 5.16 5.04
C LYS A 80 -5.25 4.56 3.64
N ILE A 81 -4.28 3.67 3.44
CA ILE A 81 -4.17 2.90 2.20
C ILE A 81 -5.44 2.05 2.00
N MET A 82 -5.92 1.36 3.07
CA MET A 82 -7.16 0.60 2.98
C MET A 82 -8.37 1.52 2.80
N THR A 83 -8.42 2.65 3.50
CA THR A 83 -9.46 3.67 3.29
C THR A 83 -9.53 4.09 1.82
N LEU A 84 -8.39 4.37 1.19
CA LEU A 84 -8.33 4.77 -0.21
C LEU A 84 -8.74 3.64 -1.16
N ILE A 85 -8.37 2.39 -0.88
CA ILE A 85 -8.80 1.23 -1.67
C ILE A 85 -10.34 1.15 -1.67
N LEU A 86 -10.98 1.25 -0.51
CA LEU A 86 -12.44 1.21 -0.41
C LEU A 86 -13.12 2.40 -1.11
N ILE A 87 -12.49 3.59 -1.08
CA ILE A 87 -12.98 4.76 -1.82
C ILE A 87 -12.89 4.50 -3.33
N PHE A 88 -11.76 3.96 -3.83
CA PHE A 88 -11.60 3.66 -5.24
C PHE A 88 -12.52 2.52 -5.72
N ASP A 89 -12.78 1.52 -4.89
CA ASP A 89 -13.78 0.48 -5.18
C ASP A 89 -15.19 1.08 -5.31
N ALA A 90 -15.54 2.04 -4.44
CA ALA A 90 -16.81 2.75 -4.53
C ALA A 90 -16.92 3.61 -5.80
N LEU A 91 -15.82 4.24 -6.24
CA LEU A 91 -15.74 4.99 -7.51
C LEU A 91 -15.84 4.05 -8.72
N GLU A 92 -15.11 2.92 -8.72
CA GLU A 92 -15.10 1.96 -9.82
C GLU A 92 -16.47 1.29 -9.99
N SER A 93 -17.16 0.99 -8.88
CA SER A 93 -18.51 0.45 -8.91
C SER A 93 -19.59 1.47 -9.29
N GLY A 94 -19.24 2.76 -9.40
CA GLY A 94 -20.18 3.84 -9.67
C GLY A 94 -21.10 4.18 -8.50
N LYS A 95 -20.77 3.73 -7.28
CA LYS A 95 -21.50 4.09 -6.06
C LYS A 95 -21.35 5.56 -5.71
N ILE A 96 -20.19 6.14 -6.00
CA ILE A 96 -19.85 7.55 -5.84
C ILE A 96 -19.14 8.08 -7.09
N SER A 97 -19.07 9.41 -7.23
CA SER A 97 -18.38 10.12 -8.31
C SER A 97 -17.33 11.07 -7.72
N MET A 98 -16.29 11.40 -8.48
CA MET A 98 -15.27 12.39 -8.07
C MET A 98 -15.84 13.77 -7.79
N GLU A 99 -16.93 14.12 -8.48
CA GLU A 99 -17.61 15.41 -8.41
C GLU A 99 -18.67 15.48 -7.30
N ASP A 100 -19.01 14.37 -6.65
CA ASP A 100 -19.99 14.37 -5.57
C ASP A 100 -19.55 15.29 -4.44
N GLU A 101 -20.47 16.12 -3.96
CA GLU A 101 -20.27 16.97 -2.79
C GLU A 101 -20.55 16.18 -1.51
N VAL A 102 -19.57 16.09 -0.63
CA VAL A 102 -19.64 15.41 0.67
C VAL A 102 -19.64 16.44 1.78
N VAL A 103 -20.56 16.30 2.72
CA VAL A 103 -20.70 17.19 3.88
C VAL A 103 -19.92 16.62 5.06
N THR A 104 -19.07 17.42 5.67
CA THR A 104 -18.32 17.06 6.89
C THR A 104 -19.25 17.07 8.11
N SER A 105 -19.29 15.96 8.84
CA SER A 105 -20.03 15.85 10.09
C SER A 105 -19.30 16.48 11.27
N ALA A 106 -20.03 16.73 12.36
CA ALA A 106 -19.43 17.13 13.64
C ALA A 106 -18.42 16.08 14.16
N TYR A 107 -18.68 14.79 13.90
CA TYR A 107 -17.79 13.70 14.30
C TYR A 107 -16.50 13.73 13.48
N ALA A 108 -16.57 13.83 12.16
CA ALA A 108 -15.41 13.94 11.30
C ALA A 108 -14.54 15.16 11.65
N LYS A 109 -15.16 16.33 11.88
CA LYS A 109 -14.48 17.55 12.36
C LYS A 109 -13.73 17.33 13.69
N SER A 110 -14.27 16.49 14.58
CA SER A 110 -13.68 16.25 15.91
C SER A 110 -12.44 15.37 15.91
N MET A 111 -12.05 14.82 14.76
CA MET A 111 -10.90 13.94 14.65
C MET A 111 -9.59 14.64 15.03
N GLY A 112 -8.78 13.96 15.84
CA GLY A 112 -7.45 14.44 16.20
C GLY A 112 -6.36 13.97 15.24
N GLY A 113 -5.11 14.33 15.52
CA GLY A 113 -3.94 13.95 14.72
C GLY A 113 -3.77 14.81 13.47
N SER A 114 -3.31 14.21 12.35
CA SER A 114 -3.19 14.93 11.08
C SER A 114 -4.57 15.30 10.54
N GLN A 115 -4.78 16.56 10.23
CA GLN A 115 -6.07 17.12 9.78
C GLN A 115 -5.84 18.13 8.66
N VAL A 116 -6.87 18.37 7.87
CA VAL A 116 -6.98 19.52 6.96
C VAL A 116 -7.93 20.59 7.50
N PHE A 117 -8.42 20.38 8.74
CA PHE A 117 -9.27 21.31 9.49
C PHE A 117 -10.60 21.61 8.80
N LEU A 118 -11.28 20.57 8.34
CA LEU A 118 -12.63 20.67 7.80
C LEU A 118 -13.61 21.17 8.88
N GLU A 119 -14.49 22.08 8.51
CA GLU A 119 -15.52 22.58 9.41
C GLU A 119 -16.81 21.74 9.31
N GLU A 120 -17.57 21.66 10.40
CA GLU A 120 -18.89 21.03 10.40
C GLU A 120 -19.81 21.70 9.38
N GLY A 121 -20.45 20.90 8.52
CA GLY A 121 -21.29 21.38 7.43
C GLY A 121 -20.51 21.84 6.20
N GLU A 122 -19.18 21.87 6.25
CA GLU A 122 -18.36 22.17 5.08
C GLU A 122 -18.55 21.11 4.00
N LYS A 123 -18.65 21.56 2.74
CA LYS A 123 -18.79 20.70 1.57
C LYS A 123 -17.50 20.67 0.77
N GLN A 124 -17.04 19.48 0.48
CA GLN A 124 -15.90 19.24 -0.39
C GLN A 124 -16.22 18.15 -1.40
N THR A 125 -15.59 18.19 -2.59
CA THR A 125 -15.75 17.12 -3.55
C THR A 125 -14.98 15.86 -3.11
N VAL A 126 -15.44 14.68 -3.54
CA VAL A 126 -14.73 13.41 -3.35
C VAL A 126 -13.28 13.54 -3.82
N GLU A 127 -13.02 14.16 -4.97
CA GLU A 127 -11.67 14.40 -5.49
C GLU A 127 -10.81 15.20 -4.50
N THR A 128 -11.37 16.27 -3.93
CA THR A 128 -10.67 17.11 -2.93
C THR A 128 -10.36 16.31 -1.67
N LEU A 129 -11.33 15.55 -1.15
CA LEU A 129 -11.16 14.73 0.05
C LEU A 129 -10.10 13.64 -0.14
N ILE A 130 -10.05 12.99 -1.31
CA ILE A 130 -8.98 12.04 -1.67
C ILE A 130 -7.62 12.73 -1.62
N LYS A 131 -7.48 13.93 -2.17
CA LYS A 131 -6.23 14.71 -2.10
C LYS A 131 -5.86 15.05 -0.65
N CYS A 132 -6.82 15.43 0.18
CA CYS A 132 -6.62 15.67 1.61
C CYS A 132 -6.10 14.43 2.35
N ILE A 133 -6.62 13.26 2.02
CA ILE A 133 -6.18 11.99 2.60
C ILE A 133 -4.75 11.64 2.16
N ILE A 134 -4.45 11.74 0.87
CA ILE A 134 -3.16 11.32 0.30
C ILE A 134 -2.04 12.29 0.70
N ILE A 135 -2.27 13.59 0.58
CA ILE A 135 -1.21 14.61 0.70
C ILE A 135 -1.00 15.00 2.16
N ALA A 136 -2.10 15.30 2.87
CA ALA A 136 -2.05 15.79 4.25
C ALA A 136 -2.28 14.68 5.28
N SER A 137 -2.63 13.47 4.85
CA SER A 137 -3.01 12.39 5.76
C SER A 137 -4.17 12.77 6.68
N GLY A 138 -5.16 13.55 6.20
CA GLY A 138 -6.27 14.10 6.97
C GLY A 138 -7.16 13.02 7.57
N ASN A 139 -7.26 13.00 8.91
CA ASN A 139 -8.16 12.09 9.62
C ASN A 139 -9.62 12.53 9.45
N ASP A 140 -9.87 13.83 9.53
CA ASP A 140 -11.16 14.45 9.26
C ASP A 140 -11.68 14.11 7.85
N ALA A 141 -10.87 14.27 6.82
CA ALA A 141 -11.22 13.88 5.46
C ALA A 141 -11.47 12.37 5.31
N SER A 142 -10.68 11.54 6.01
CA SER A 142 -10.84 10.07 5.98
C SER A 142 -12.17 9.64 6.59
N VAL A 143 -12.55 10.21 7.74
CA VAL A 143 -13.83 9.92 8.40
C VAL A 143 -15.01 10.49 7.60
N THR A 144 -14.86 11.69 7.02
CA THR A 144 -15.89 12.27 6.13
C THR A 144 -16.20 11.32 4.96
N MET A 145 -15.17 10.75 4.32
CA MET A 145 -15.36 9.78 3.24
C MET A 145 -15.94 8.44 3.73
N ALA A 146 -15.50 7.97 4.90
CA ALA A 146 -16.02 6.74 5.49
C ALA A 146 -17.53 6.84 5.79
N GLU A 147 -17.96 7.96 6.39
CA GLU A 147 -19.37 8.22 6.65
C GLU A 147 -20.19 8.36 5.36
N TYR A 148 -19.62 9.01 4.34
CA TYR A 148 -20.30 9.17 3.05
C TYR A 148 -20.57 7.83 2.35
N ILE A 149 -19.59 6.93 2.37
CA ILE A 149 -19.69 5.63 1.70
C ILE A 149 -20.44 4.60 2.53
N GLY A 150 -20.16 4.53 3.84
CA GLY A 150 -20.68 3.53 4.76
C GLY A 150 -21.90 3.97 5.56
N GLY A 151 -22.23 5.27 5.56
CA GLY A 151 -23.23 5.85 6.47
C GLY A 151 -22.67 6.14 7.85
N THR A 152 -21.77 5.31 8.35
CA THR A 152 -20.97 5.51 9.57
C THR A 152 -19.56 4.95 9.36
N GLU A 153 -18.59 5.44 10.16
CA GLU A 153 -17.25 4.87 10.17
C GLU A 153 -17.27 3.37 10.50
N GLN A 154 -18.11 2.95 11.46
CA GLN A 154 -18.24 1.55 11.89
C GLN A 154 -18.75 0.63 10.78
N GLU A 155 -19.68 1.10 9.95
CA GLU A 155 -20.18 0.32 8.81
C GLU A 155 -19.16 0.29 7.65
N PHE A 156 -18.40 1.37 7.49
CA PHE A 156 -17.38 1.45 6.46
C PHE A 156 -16.23 0.45 6.68
N VAL A 157 -15.87 0.15 7.93
CA VAL A 157 -14.74 -0.75 8.28
C VAL A 157 -15.15 -2.23 8.41
N ARG A 158 -16.41 -2.59 8.13
CA ARG A 158 -16.91 -3.98 8.13
C ARG A 158 -16.73 -4.67 6.79
#